data_015860cb48b8538f1ce6e7289cc5f7b4
#
_entry.id   015860cb48b8538f1ce6e7289cc5f7b4
#
_cell.length_a   1.000
_cell.length_b   1.000
_cell.length_c   1.000
_cell.angle_alpha   90.00
_cell.angle_beta   90.00
_cell.angle_gamma   90.00
#
_symmetry.space_group_name_H-M   'P 1'
#
loop_
_entity.id
_entity.type
_entity.pdbx_description
1 polymer ?
#
loop_
_entity_poly.entity_id
_entity_poly.type
_entity_poly.pdbx_seq_one_letter_code
_entity_poly.pdbx_strand_id
1 'polypeptide(L)'
;MKQVSVFLADGFEEIEGLTVTDLLRRAGVKVWNVSVTGQKMVQGAHGIPVEADAVFEEMDFRKMDLLVLPGGMPGTIHLKEHEGLRVLLKKYYEEGKYLAAICAAPTVFGELGFLEGKEACCYPGMEDGLKGAKVSVEPVSVDKNLVTGRGLGTAIPFALKLIELLCGKEKAEEIGRAVVYY
;
A
#
# COMPACT_ATOMS: atom_id res chain seq x y z
N MET A 1 -1.45 -19.60 -4.20
CA MET A 1 -1.30 -18.73 -2.99
C MET A 1 -1.06 -17.32 -3.47
N LYS A 2 -1.87 -16.35 -3.01
CA LYS A 2 -1.71 -14.93 -3.35
C LYS A 2 -0.42 -14.37 -2.78
N GLN A 3 0.22 -13.44 -3.51
CA GLN A 3 1.49 -12.82 -3.12
C GLN A 3 1.38 -11.29 -3.20
N VAL A 4 1.93 -10.61 -2.21
CA VAL A 4 1.87 -9.14 -2.07
C VAL A 4 3.24 -8.59 -1.72
N SER A 5 3.61 -7.45 -2.29
CA SER A 5 4.76 -6.66 -1.85
C SER A 5 4.30 -5.37 -1.18
N VAL A 6 4.79 -5.12 0.02
CA VAL A 6 4.64 -3.84 0.75
C VAL A 6 5.99 -3.14 0.70
N PHE A 7 6.05 -1.95 0.10
CA PHE A 7 7.30 -1.23 -0.11
C PHE A 7 7.62 -0.32 1.06
N LEU A 8 8.76 -0.54 1.69
CA LEU A 8 9.25 0.23 2.83
C LEU A 8 10.38 1.15 2.40
N ALA A 9 10.26 2.43 2.73
CA ALA A 9 11.28 3.45 2.56
C ALA A 9 11.57 4.10 3.92
N ASP A 10 12.75 4.66 4.13
CA ASP A 10 13.03 5.41 5.35
C ASP A 10 12.01 6.55 5.52
N GLY A 11 11.40 6.61 6.70
CA GLY A 11 10.31 7.52 7.02
C GLY A 11 8.92 6.99 6.63
N PHE A 12 8.75 5.69 6.37
CA PHE A 12 7.41 5.11 6.20
C PHE A 12 6.62 5.11 7.52
N GLU A 13 5.30 5.18 7.45
CA GLU A 13 4.43 5.06 8.63
C GLU A 13 4.34 3.59 9.07
N GLU A 14 4.90 3.28 10.23
CA GLU A 14 5.06 1.92 10.74
C GLU A 14 3.72 1.20 10.87
N ILE A 15 2.70 1.86 11.43
CA ILE A 15 1.40 1.24 11.65
C ILE A 15 0.72 0.91 10.32
N GLU A 16 0.86 1.75 9.30
CA GLU A 16 0.25 1.51 7.99
C GLU A 16 0.91 0.32 7.28
N GLY A 17 2.24 0.28 7.23
CA GLY A 17 2.97 -0.83 6.60
C GLY A 17 2.79 -2.16 7.34
N LEU A 18 2.95 -2.15 8.66
CA LEU A 18 2.91 -3.37 9.47
C LEU A 18 1.50 -3.92 9.67
N THR A 19 0.48 -3.07 9.77
CA THR A 19 -0.93 -3.54 9.82
C THR A 19 -1.30 -4.29 8.55
N VAL A 20 -0.95 -3.76 7.38
CA VAL A 20 -1.19 -4.45 6.10
C VAL A 20 -0.45 -5.79 6.06
N THR A 21 0.82 -5.80 6.44
CA THR A 21 1.65 -7.00 6.46
C THR A 21 1.07 -8.06 7.39
N ASP A 22 0.74 -7.69 8.63
CA ASP A 22 0.22 -8.63 9.64
C ASP A 22 -1.12 -9.23 9.21
N LEU A 23 -2.08 -8.39 8.83
CA LEU A 23 -3.43 -8.86 8.49
C LEU A 23 -3.45 -9.74 7.24
N LEU A 24 -2.69 -9.39 6.21
CA LEU A 24 -2.57 -10.23 5.01
C LEU A 24 -1.88 -11.57 5.32
N ARG A 25 -0.84 -11.58 6.16
CA ARG A 25 -0.20 -12.84 6.60
C ARG A 25 -1.17 -13.71 7.40
N ARG A 26 -1.99 -13.15 8.28
CA ARG A 26 -3.08 -13.87 8.99
C ARG A 26 -4.09 -14.48 8.01
N ALA A 27 -4.36 -13.81 6.91
CA ALA A 27 -5.26 -14.32 5.86
C ALA A 27 -4.64 -15.44 4.99
N GLY A 28 -3.38 -15.83 5.23
CA GLY A 28 -2.67 -16.84 4.46
C GLY A 28 -2.07 -16.31 3.15
N VAL A 29 -1.99 -15.00 2.98
CA VAL A 29 -1.31 -14.36 1.85
C VAL A 29 0.20 -14.33 2.10
N LYS A 30 1.00 -14.63 1.09
CA LYS A 30 2.45 -14.47 1.17
C LYS A 30 2.81 -13.00 0.99
N VAL A 31 3.27 -12.34 2.05
CA VAL A 31 3.64 -10.93 2.03
C VAL A 31 5.14 -10.77 2.16
N TRP A 32 5.70 -9.95 1.29
CA TRP A 32 7.07 -9.49 1.30
C TRP A 32 7.11 -8.00 1.68
N ASN A 33 7.77 -7.69 2.78
CA ASN A 33 8.20 -6.32 3.07
C ASN A 33 9.46 -6.06 2.26
N VAL A 34 9.38 -5.13 1.32
CA VAL A 34 10.46 -4.87 0.35
C VAL A 34 11.02 -3.49 0.62
N SER A 35 12.29 -3.42 1.00
CA SER A 35 12.99 -2.16 1.17
C SER A 35 13.37 -1.56 -0.19
N VAL A 36 13.14 -0.26 -0.34
CA VAL A 36 13.61 0.54 -1.50
C VAL A 36 14.90 1.33 -1.18
N THR A 37 15.51 1.11 0.01
CA THR A 37 16.70 1.85 0.43
C THR A 37 18.02 1.20 0.01
N GLY A 38 17.96 0.02 -0.59
CA GLY A 38 19.13 -0.82 -0.88
C GLY A 38 19.67 -1.59 0.32
N GLN A 39 19.05 -1.44 1.50
CA GLN A 39 19.39 -2.16 2.72
C GLN A 39 18.12 -2.75 3.35
N LYS A 40 18.23 -3.91 4.01
CA LYS A 40 17.05 -4.54 4.65
C LYS A 40 16.52 -3.76 5.85
N MET A 41 17.40 -3.11 6.61
CA MET A 41 16.97 -2.30 7.74
C MET A 41 16.41 -0.96 7.25
N VAL A 42 15.14 -0.71 7.58
CA VAL A 42 14.42 0.52 7.19
C VAL A 42 13.99 1.24 8.46
N GLN A 43 14.23 2.54 8.50
CA GLN A 43 13.85 3.39 9.63
C GLN A 43 12.45 3.96 9.41
N GLY A 44 11.50 3.64 10.30
CA GLY A 44 10.16 4.23 10.27
C GLY A 44 10.13 5.71 10.65
N ALA A 45 9.03 6.38 10.35
CA ALA A 45 8.82 7.81 10.60
C ALA A 45 8.89 8.19 12.09
N HIS A 46 8.61 7.24 12.97
CA HIS A 46 8.61 7.42 14.43
C HIS A 46 9.79 6.74 15.12
N GLY A 47 10.86 6.47 14.37
CA GLY A 47 12.10 5.94 14.91
C GLY A 47 12.07 4.43 15.22
N ILE A 48 11.11 3.69 14.70
CA ILE A 48 11.02 2.24 14.89
C ILE A 48 11.71 1.57 13.70
N PRO A 49 12.87 0.89 13.88
CA PRO A 49 13.53 0.18 12.82
C PRO A 49 12.77 -1.12 12.50
N VAL A 50 12.62 -1.41 11.20
CA VAL A 50 11.98 -2.62 10.70
C VAL A 50 12.92 -3.31 9.72
N GLU A 51 13.14 -4.61 9.90
CA GLU A 51 13.88 -5.42 8.95
C GLU A 51 12.94 -5.89 7.83
N ALA A 52 13.22 -5.49 6.60
CA ALA A 52 12.51 -5.94 5.41
C ALA A 52 12.90 -7.39 5.05
N ASP A 53 11.99 -8.12 4.42
CA ASP A 53 12.25 -9.49 3.95
C ASP A 53 13.30 -9.52 2.82
N ALA A 54 13.28 -8.48 1.96
CA ALA A 54 14.19 -8.35 0.82
C ALA A 54 14.43 -6.87 0.48
N VAL A 55 15.46 -6.60 -0.32
CA VAL A 55 15.63 -5.31 -1.01
C VAL A 55 15.02 -5.39 -2.40
N PHE A 56 14.66 -4.23 -2.96
CA PHE A 56 13.95 -4.13 -4.24
C PHE A 56 14.66 -4.88 -5.38
N GLU A 57 15.97 -4.75 -5.45
CA GLU A 57 16.83 -5.32 -6.50
C GLU A 57 16.89 -6.87 -6.48
N GLU A 58 16.57 -7.49 -5.33
CA GLU A 58 16.56 -8.94 -5.16
C GLU A 58 15.24 -9.60 -5.53
N MET A 59 14.17 -8.79 -5.79
CA MET A 59 12.82 -9.29 -5.93
C MET A 59 12.41 -9.59 -7.37
N ASP A 60 11.76 -10.74 -7.55
CA ASP A 60 10.99 -11.04 -8.77
C ASP A 60 9.52 -10.67 -8.58
N PHE A 61 9.14 -9.50 -9.07
CA PHE A 61 7.77 -9.00 -8.92
C PHE A 61 6.74 -9.66 -9.86
N ARG A 62 7.14 -10.45 -10.85
CA ARG A 62 6.20 -11.04 -11.85
C ARG A 62 5.07 -11.85 -11.23
N LYS A 63 5.31 -12.42 -10.05
CA LYS A 63 4.36 -13.29 -9.33
C LYS A 63 3.49 -12.57 -8.31
N MET A 64 3.68 -11.26 -8.13
CA MET A 64 2.88 -10.50 -7.16
C MET A 64 1.49 -10.19 -7.73
N ASP A 65 0.47 -10.38 -6.91
CA ASP A 65 -0.93 -10.06 -7.23
C ASP A 65 -1.28 -8.60 -6.87
N LEU A 66 -0.56 -8.02 -5.91
CA LEU A 66 -0.80 -6.66 -5.39
C LEU A 66 0.52 -6.01 -4.96
N LEU A 67 0.64 -4.72 -5.21
CA LEU A 67 1.69 -3.85 -4.68
C LEU A 67 1.08 -2.82 -3.74
N VAL A 68 1.69 -2.61 -2.56
CA VAL A 68 1.19 -1.71 -1.52
C VAL A 68 2.23 -0.67 -1.15
N LEU A 69 1.80 0.58 -1.11
CA LEU A 69 2.58 1.74 -0.67
C LEU A 69 2.02 2.25 0.67
N PRO A 70 2.68 2.05 1.82
CA PRO A 70 2.37 2.75 3.04
C PRO A 70 2.72 4.23 2.91
N GLY A 71 2.08 5.07 3.73
CA GLY A 71 2.39 6.48 3.80
C GLY A 71 3.58 6.79 4.71
N GLY A 72 3.49 7.92 5.39
CA GLY A 72 4.58 8.48 6.18
C GLY A 72 5.46 9.43 5.38
N MET A 73 6.09 10.37 6.10
CA MET A 73 7.01 11.35 5.52
C MET A 73 8.35 11.26 6.25
N PRO A 74 9.47 11.26 5.54
CA PRO A 74 9.65 11.42 4.09
C PRO A 74 9.48 10.13 3.27
N GLY A 75 9.00 9.02 3.84
CA GLY A 75 8.88 7.73 3.17
C GLY A 75 8.15 7.80 1.82
N THR A 76 7.02 8.52 1.76
CA THR A 76 6.27 8.74 0.50
C THR A 76 7.11 9.45 -0.57
N ILE A 77 7.97 10.40 -0.18
CA ILE A 77 8.88 11.09 -1.12
C ILE A 77 9.88 10.09 -1.70
N HIS A 78 10.49 9.27 -0.85
CA HIS A 78 11.46 8.25 -1.28
C HIS A 78 10.83 7.21 -2.21
N LEU A 79 9.58 6.75 -1.91
CA LEU A 79 8.84 5.86 -2.81
C LEU A 79 8.56 6.52 -4.17
N LYS A 80 8.20 7.81 -4.15
CA LYS A 80 7.93 8.60 -5.35
C LYS A 80 9.17 8.76 -6.24
N GLU A 81 10.34 8.95 -5.64
CA GLU A 81 11.60 9.18 -6.33
C GLU A 81 12.27 7.89 -6.82
N HIS A 82 11.89 6.73 -6.29
CA HIS A 82 12.50 5.45 -6.65
C HIS A 82 12.13 5.01 -8.07
N GLU A 83 13.04 5.18 -9.04
CA GLU A 83 12.77 4.94 -10.47
C GLU A 83 12.28 3.53 -10.77
N GLY A 84 12.93 2.49 -10.20
CA GLY A 84 12.53 1.10 -10.41
C GLY A 84 11.09 0.83 -9.95
N LEU A 85 10.69 1.40 -8.81
CA LEU A 85 9.33 1.28 -8.31
C LEU A 85 8.33 2.01 -9.23
N ARG A 86 8.66 3.19 -9.73
CA ARG A 86 7.80 3.94 -10.67
C ARG A 86 7.54 3.13 -11.96
N VAL A 87 8.58 2.50 -12.51
CA VAL A 87 8.46 1.62 -13.68
C VAL A 87 7.58 0.41 -13.37
N LEU A 88 7.79 -0.23 -12.21
CA LEU A 88 7.00 -1.37 -11.75
C LEU A 88 5.53 -1.01 -11.58
N LEU A 89 5.22 0.12 -10.93
CA LEU A 89 3.83 0.59 -10.72
C LEU A 89 3.12 0.85 -12.05
N LYS A 90 3.77 1.50 -13.02
CA LYS A 90 3.21 1.73 -14.37
C LYS A 90 2.87 0.42 -15.07
N LYS A 91 3.79 -0.53 -15.04
CA LYS A 91 3.58 -1.86 -15.62
C LYS A 91 2.36 -2.56 -14.99
N TYR A 92 2.25 -2.53 -13.66
CA TYR A 92 1.12 -3.15 -12.95
C TYR A 92 -0.21 -2.47 -13.29
N TYR A 93 -0.20 -1.15 -13.39
CA TYR A 93 -1.37 -0.38 -13.77
C TYR A 93 -1.85 -0.74 -15.17
N GLU A 94 -0.94 -0.81 -16.14
CA GLU A 94 -1.22 -1.20 -17.53
C GLU A 94 -1.71 -2.66 -17.65
N GLU A 95 -1.17 -3.56 -16.84
CA GLU A 95 -1.60 -4.95 -16.76
C GLU A 95 -2.93 -5.14 -16.00
N GLY A 96 -3.51 -4.09 -15.42
CA GLY A 96 -4.73 -4.16 -14.62
C GLY A 96 -4.58 -4.91 -13.29
N LYS A 97 -3.35 -5.08 -12.81
CA LYS A 97 -3.07 -5.69 -11.50
C LYS A 97 -3.36 -4.71 -10.37
N TYR A 98 -3.62 -5.23 -9.18
CA TYR A 98 -3.95 -4.42 -8.02
C TYR A 98 -2.78 -3.56 -7.55
N LEU A 99 -3.08 -2.29 -7.29
CA LEU A 99 -2.21 -1.31 -6.67
C LEU A 99 -2.94 -0.69 -5.48
N ALA A 100 -2.28 -0.58 -4.35
CA ALA A 100 -2.85 0.00 -3.15
C ALA A 100 -1.90 1.02 -2.51
N ALA A 101 -2.46 2.11 -1.98
CA ALA A 101 -1.69 3.14 -1.29
C ALA A 101 -2.53 3.78 -0.18
N ILE A 102 -1.91 4.17 0.92
CA ILE A 102 -2.60 4.75 2.07
C ILE A 102 -1.94 6.06 2.51
N CYS A 103 -2.71 6.96 3.12
CA CYS A 103 -2.24 8.20 3.75
C CYS A 103 -1.67 9.18 2.71
N ALA A 104 -0.38 9.46 2.76
CA ALA A 104 0.31 10.31 1.79
C ALA A 104 0.59 9.58 0.46
N ALA A 105 0.71 8.27 0.48
CA ALA A 105 1.17 7.48 -0.67
C ALA A 105 0.23 7.50 -1.91
N PRO A 106 -1.10 7.69 -1.82
CA PRO A 106 -1.94 7.88 -3.02
C PRO A 106 -1.49 9.03 -3.92
N THR A 107 -0.76 10.02 -3.40
CA THR A 107 -0.18 11.10 -4.21
C THR A 107 0.85 10.60 -5.23
N VAL A 108 1.47 9.43 -4.99
CA VAL A 108 2.34 8.76 -5.96
C VAL A 108 1.53 8.35 -7.19
N PHE A 109 0.33 7.80 -6.99
CA PHE A 109 -0.58 7.42 -8.08
C PHE A 109 -1.09 8.65 -8.85
N GLY A 110 -1.38 9.76 -8.14
CA GLY A 110 -1.76 11.02 -8.78
C GLY A 110 -0.66 11.58 -9.68
N GLU A 111 0.60 11.51 -9.23
CA GLU A 111 1.75 11.96 -10.05
C GLU A 111 1.99 11.06 -11.26
N LEU A 112 1.72 9.76 -11.15
CA LEU A 112 1.84 8.81 -12.25
C LEU A 112 0.67 8.87 -13.23
N GLY A 113 -0.37 9.69 -12.96
CA GLY A 113 -1.54 9.85 -13.81
C GLY A 113 -2.56 8.71 -13.71
N PHE A 114 -2.47 7.86 -12.69
CA PHE A 114 -3.36 6.70 -12.55
C PHE A 114 -4.77 7.07 -12.10
N LEU A 115 -4.93 8.24 -11.49
CA LEU A 115 -6.17 8.64 -10.82
C LEU A 115 -7.13 9.43 -11.70
N GLU A 116 -6.80 9.68 -12.98
CA GLU A 116 -7.65 10.45 -13.88
C GLU A 116 -9.06 9.87 -13.98
N GLY A 117 -10.04 10.66 -13.54
CA GLY A 117 -11.46 10.30 -13.51
C GLY A 117 -11.85 9.22 -12.50
N LYS A 118 -10.93 8.75 -11.64
CA LYS A 118 -11.17 7.71 -10.64
C LYS A 118 -11.46 8.29 -9.26
N GLU A 119 -12.18 7.52 -8.45
CA GLU A 119 -12.37 7.83 -7.04
C GLU A 119 -11.13 7.44 -6.23
N ALA A 120 -10.63 8.37 -5.41
CA ALA A 120 -9.50 8.12 -4.54
C ALA A 120 -9.55 8.99 -3.27
N CYS A 121 -8.96 8.47 -2.19
CA CYS A 121 -8.77 9.20 -0.95
C CYS A 121 -7.29 9.22 -0.55
N CYS A 122 -6.92 10.17 0.33
CA CYS A 122 -5.59 10.29 0.92
C CYS A 122 -5.67 10.92 2.30
N TYR A 123 -4.52 11.19 2.89
CA TYR A 123 -4.43 11.95 4.14
C TYR A 123 -5.03 13.35 3.98
N PRO A 124 -5.84 13.84 4.93
CA PRO A 124 -6.44 15.17 4.89
C PRO A 124 -5.40 16.28 4.69
N GLY A 125 -5.65 17.16 3.70
CA GLY A 125 -4.72 18.25 3.32
C GLY A 125 -3.72 17.85 2.24
N MET A 126 -3.77 16.62 1.72
CA MET A 126 -2.91 16.18 0.61
C MET A 126 -3.68 15.92 -0.70
N GLU A 127 -4.94 16.34 -0.75
CA GLU A 127 -5.87 16.08 -1.86
C GLU A 127 -5.37 16.66 -3.19
N ASP A 128 -4.64 17.78 -3.16
CA ASP A 128 -4.03 18.39 -4.36
C ASP A 128 -3.04 17.44 -5.07
N GLY A 129 -2.51 16.46 -4.34
CA GLY A 129 -1.65 15.42 -4.89
C GLY A 129 -2.41 14.31 -5.62
N LEU A 130 -3.74 14.22 -5.48
CA LEU A 130 -4.59 13.24 -6.17
C LEU A 130 -5.00 13.77 -7.56
N LYS A 131 -4.04 14.11 -8.39
CA LYS A 131 -4.27 14.74 -9.71
C LYS A 131 -5.26 13.95 -10.54
N GLY A 132 -6.32 14.63 -11.01
CA GLY A 132 -7.36 14.05 -11.85
C GLY A 132 -8.41 13.20 -11.13
N ALA A 133 -8.25 12.95 -9.82
CA ALA A 133 -9.18 12.13 -9.05
C ALA A 133 -10.50 12.86 -8.71
N LYS A 134 -11.54 12.06 -8.53
CA LYS A 134 -12.70 12.40 -7.74
C LYS A 134 -12.39 12.10 -6.27
N VAL A 135 -12.09 13.16 -5.53
CA VAL A 135 -11.64 13.00 -4.12
C VAL A 135 -12.77 12.45 -3.26
N SER A 136 -12.50 11.36 -2.57
CA SER A 136 -13.38 10.73 -1.59
C SER A 136 -12.90 11.03 -0.17
N VAL A 137 -13.84 11.08 0.77
CA VAL A 137 -13.57 11.18 2.21
C VAL A 137 -13.82 9.86 2.95
N GLU A 138 -14.15 8.81 2.20
CA GLU A 138 -14.34 7.47 2.75
C GLU A 138 -13.03 6.93 3.33
N PRO A 139 -13.10 6.10 4.38
CA PRO A 139 -11.89 5.48 4.96
C PRO A 139 -11.04 4.73 3.95
N VAL A 140 -11.69 4.10 2.97
CA VAL A 140 -11.05 3.33 1.88
C VAL A 140 -11.87 3.53 0.61
N SER A 141 -11.22 3.88 -0.49
CA SER A 141 -11.82 3.95 -1.84
C SER A 141 -11.25 2.85 -2.72
N VAL A 142 -12.12 2.24 -3.52
CA VAL A 142 -11.74 1.22 -4.53
C VAL A 142 -12.31 1.65 -5.87
N ASP A 143 -11.43 1.86 -6.83
CA ASP A 143 -11.81 2.12 -8.23
C ASP A 143 -11.02 1.19 -9.15
N LYS A 144 -11.71 0.18 -9.70
CA LYS A 144 -11.12 -0.89 -10.51
C LYS A 144 -10.01 -1.62 -9.76
N ASN A 145 -8.77 -1.50 -10.24
CA ASN A 145 -7.57 -2.12 -9.67
C ASN A 145 -6.81 -1.22 -8.68
N LEU A 146 -7.32 -0.03 -8.39
CA LEU A 146 -6.72 0.90 -7.44
C LEU A 146 -7.46 0.89 -6.12
N VAL A 147 -6.71 0.81 -5.02
CA VAL A 147 -7.23 0.90 -3.65
C VAL A 147 -6.48 2.00 -2.93
N THR A 148 -7.22 2.95 -2.36
CA THR A 148 -6.62 4.03 -1.58
C THR A 148 -7.22 4.08 -0.19
N GLY A 149 -6.42 4.45 0.82
CA GLY A 149 -6.83 4.60 2.22
C GLY A 149 -6.46 5.96 2.77
N ARG A 150 -7.25 6.45 3.75
CA ARG A 150 -7.07 7.83 4.25
C ARG A 150 -5.88 8.02 5.17
N GLY A 151 -5.51 7.05 5.96
CA GLY A 151 -4.40 7.22 6.89
C GLY A 151 -4.36 6.17 7.99
N LEU A 152 -3.49 6.36 8.96
CA LEU A 152 -3.19 5.42 10.04
C LEU A 152 -4.45 4.86 10.71
N GLY A 153 -5.40 5.72 11.07
CA GLY A 153 -6.65 5.31 11.72
C GLY A 153 -7.55 4.43 10.83
N THR A 154 -7.28 4.34 9.54
CA THR A 154 -8.01 3.49 8.58
C THR A 154 -7.17 2.30 8.08
N ALA A 155 -6.01 2.02 8.70
CA ALA A 155 -5.12 0.95 8.27
C ALA A 155 -5.78 -0.44 8.35
N ILE A 156 -6.58 -0.70 9.39
CA ILE A 156 -7.28 -1.98 9.54
C ILE A 156 -8.35 -2.15 8.44
N PRO A 157 -9.34 -1.25 8.26
CA PRO A 157 -10.30 -1.40 7.16
C PRO A 157 -9.65 -1.41 5.78
N PHE A 158 -8.55 -0.69 5.57
CA PHE A 158 -7.77 -0.77 4.34
C PHE A 158 -7.20 -2.18 4.11
N ALA A 159 -6.53 -2.76 5.11
CA ALA A 159 -5.99 -4.11 5.02
C ALA A 159 -7.09 -5.18 4.83
N LEU A 160 -8.22 -5.05 5.54
CA LEU A 160 -9.38 -5.95 5.36
C LEU A 160 -9.97 -5.85 3.96
N LYS A 161 -10.01 -4.67 3.35
CA LYS A 161 -10.43 -4.50 1.95
C LYS A 161 -9.47 -5.20 0.98
N LEU A 162 -8.16 -5.14 1.22
CA LEU A 162 -7.19 -5.89 0.41
C LEU A 162 -7.38 -7.40 0.54
N ILE A 163 -7.67 -7.89 1.76
CA ILE A 163 -8.00 -9.31 1.99
C ILE A 163 -9.27 -9.69 1.23
N GLU A 164 -10.32 -8.87 1.28
CA GLU A 164 -11.57 -9.11 0.55
C GLU A 164 -11.32 -9.27 -0.95
N LEU A 165 -10.53 -8.38 -1.55
CA LEU A 165 -10.21 -8.42 -2.98
C LEU A 165 -9.36 -9.63 -3.38
N LEU A 166 -8.45 -10.08 -2.53
CA LEU A 166 -7.53 -11.17 -2.83
C LEU A 166 -8.07 -12.56 -2.45
N CYS A 167 -8.83 -12.66 -1.35
CA CYS A 167 -9.21 -13.91 -0.70
C CYS A 167 -10.73 -14.08 -0.51
N GLY A 168 -11.51 -13.04 -0.83
CA GLY A 168 -12.97 -13.05 -0.68
C GLY A 168 -13.45 -12.46 0.65
N LYS A 169 -14.74 -12.08 0.66
CA LYS A 169 -15.40 -11.38 1.77
C LYS A 169 -15.38 -12.18 3.07
N GLU A 170 -15.65 -13.48 2.99
CA GLU A 170 -15.67 -14.36 4.17
C GLU A 170 -14.33 -14.37 4.91
N LYS A 171 -13.22 -14.40 4.17
CA LYS A 171 -11.88 -14.35 4.76
C LYS A 171 -11.60 -13.00 5.42
N ALA A 172 -12.01 -11.90 4.81
CA ALA A 172 -11.86 -10.57 5.41
C ALA A 172 -12.67 -10.45 6.72
N GLU A 173 -13.90 -10.97 6.76
CA GLU A 173 -14.73 -11.00 7.96
C GLU A 173 -14.15 -11.89 9.06
N GLU A 174 -13.61 -13.07 8.69
CA GLU A 174 -12.90 -13.96 9.62
C GLU A 174 -11.75 -13.24 10.31
N ILE A 175 -10.91 -12.57 9.52
CA ILE A 175 -9.76 -11.84 10.06
C ILE A 175 -10.22 -10.63 10.89
N GLY A 176 -11.23 -9.87 10.44
CA GLY A 176 -11.78 -8.76 11.21
C GLY A 176 -12.27 -9.16 12.60
N ARG A 177 -12.96 -10.30 12.71
CA ARG A 177 -13.36 -10.87 14.00
C ARG A 177 -12.15 -11.34 14.83
N ALA A 178 -11.19 -12.01 14.20
CA ALA A 178 -10.01 -12.53 14.89
C ALA A 178 -9.13 -11.44 15.52
N VAL A 179 -9.13 -10.23 14.95
CA VAL A 179 -8.39 -9.08 15.48
C VAL A 179 -9.26 -8.13 16.30
N VAL A 180 -10.50 -8.54 16.61
CA VAL A 180 -11.46 -7.76 17.42
C VAL A 180 -11.75 -6.38 16.82
N TYR A 181 -11.81 -6.30 15.50
CA TYR A 181 -12.14 -5.06 14.80
C TYR A 181 -13.66 -4.78 14.83
N TYR A 182 -14.50 -5.81 14.86
CA TYR A 182 -15.97 -5.79 15.07
C TYR A 182 -16.47 -7.04 15.80
#